data_e600ae069c2c73203d4cc15f58eb7318
#
_entry.id   e600ae069c2c73203d4cc15f58eb7318
#
_cell.length_a   1.000
_cell.length_b   1.000
_cell.length_c   1.000
_cell.angle_alpha   90.00
_cell.angle_beta   90.00
_cell.angle_gamma   90.00
#
_symmetry.space_group_name_H-M   'P 1'
#
loop_
_entity.id
_entity.type
_entity.pdbx_description
1 polymer ?
#
loop_
_entity_poly.entity_id
_entity_poly.type
_entity_poly.pdbx_seq_one_letter_code
_entity_poly.pdbx_strand_id
1 'polypeptide(L)'
;MGWNPWTVRLSAAAEADYRQILRWTVENFGSAQARIYADTLTSALKALSAGPAIAGAKERPEIGNEIRTLHVARNGRKGRHFVIFRIGNAQGSNVIDVLRLLHDSMELERHLPPNELG
;
A
#
# COMPACT_ATOMS: atom_id res chain seq x y z
N MET A 1 -5.69 -5.92 -27.39
CA MET A 1 -4.74 -5.57 -27.20
C MET A 1 -4.35 -5.45 -25.89
N GLY A 2 -3.59 -5.78 -25.51
CA GLY A 2 -2.76 -5.85 -24.59
C GLY A 2 -2.77 -5.25 -23.23
N TRP A 3 -3.81 -4.83 -22.71
CA TRP A 3 -3.78 -4.41 -21.32
C TRP A 3 -3.70 -5.61 -20.41
N ASN A 4 -2.57 -5.72 -19.71
CA ASN A 4 -2.34 -6.80 -18.74
C ASN A 4 -2.32 -6.19 -17.34
N PRO A 5 -3.43 -6.31 -16.60
CA PRO A 5 -3.45 -5.76 -15.26
C PRO A 5 -2.48 -6.49 -14.36
N TRP A 6 -1.94 -5.76 -13.40
CA TRP A 6 -1.09 -6.32 -12.37
C TRP A 6 -1.96 -6.91 -11.26
N THR A 7 -1.55 -8.05 -10.74
CA THR A 7 -2.18 -8.64 -9.58
C THR A 7 -1.58 -8.00 -8.33
N VAL A 8 -2.43 -7.51 -7.44
CA VAL A 8 -2.00 -6.88 -6.20
C VAL A 8 -2.30 -7.85 -5.05
N ARG A 9 -1.25 -8.24 -4.35
CA ARG A 9 -1.36 -9.18 -3.22
C ARG A 9 -0.94 -8.47 -1.95
N LEU A 10 -1.68 -8.70 -0.86
CA LEU A 10 -1.33 -8.15 0.44
C LEU A 10 -0.64 -9.24 1.26
N SER A 11 0.49 -8.90 1.87
CA SER A 11 1.12 -9.76 2.85
C SER A 11 0.22 -9.89 4.08
N ALA A 12 0.49 -10.88 4.92
CA ALA A 12 -0.24 -11.02 6.19
C ALA A 12 -0.10 -9.76 7.04
N ALA A 13 1.08 -9.15 7.05
CA ALA A 13 1.30 -7.91 7.80
C ALA A 13 0.47 -6.76 7.24
N ALA A 14 0.39 -6.64 5.91
CA ALA A 14 -0.42 -5.58 5.29
C ALA A 14 -1.91 -5.79 5.58
N GLU A 15 -2.39 -7.03 5.56
CA GLU A 15 -3.77 -7.32 5.93
C GLU A 15 -4.05 -6.97 7.38
N ALA A 16 -3.11 -7.26 8.27
CA ALA A 16 -3.25 -6.90 9.68
C ALA A 16 -3.27 -5.37 9.85
N ASP A 17 -2.41 -4.66 9.12
CA ASP A 17 -2.41 -3.20 9.12
C ASP A 17 -3.77 -2.65 8.69
N TYR A 18 -4.32 -3.20 7.60
CA TYR A 18 -5.62 -2.77 7.08
C TYR A 18 -6.71 -2.90 8.16
N ARG A 19 -6.76 -4.04 8.83
CA ARG A 19 -7.76 -4.27 9.88
C ARG A 19 -7.55 -3.32 11.06
N GLN A 20 -6.31 -3.10 11.47
CA GLN A 20 -6.00 -2.21 12.59
C GLN A 20 -6.34 -0.76 12.27
N ILE A 21 -6.02 -0.30 11.06
CA ILE A 21 -6.35 1.05 10.64
C ILE A 21 -7.86 1.29 10.72
N LEU A 22 -8.65 0.35 10.21
CA LEU A 22 -10.10 0.51 10.21
C LEU A 22 -10.69 0.41 11.62
N ARG A 23 -10.16 -0.49 12.45
CA ARG A 23 -10.60 -0.59 13.85
C ARG A 23 -10.33 0.73 14.59
N TRP A 24 -9.13 1.26 14.43
CA TRP A 24 -8.77 2.54 15.04
C TRP A 24 -9.68 3.65 14.56
N THR A 25 -9.99 3.67 13.26
CA THR A 25 -10.84 4.69 12.67
C THR A 25 -12.27 4.61 13.24
N VAL A 26 -12.80 3.39 13.38
CA VAL A 26 -14.11 3.21 14.00
C VAL A 26 -14.11 3.75 15.44
N GLU A 27 -13.09 3.41 16.21
CA GLU A 27 -13.01 3.78 17.62
C GLU A 27 -12.88 5.29 17.83
N ASN A 28 -12.21 5.97 16.91
CA ASN A 28 -11.94 7.40 17.06
C ASN A 28 -12.88 8.30 16.28
N PHE A 29 -13.47 7.81 15.19
CA PHE A 29 -14.27 8.66 14.28
C PHE A 29 -15.59 8.02 13.85
N GLY A 30 -15.87 6.79 14.27
CA GLY A 30 -17.13 6.12 13.97
C GLY A 30 -17.11 5.29 12.69
N SER A 31 -18.18 4.48 12.53
CA SER A 31 -18.25 3.51 11.44
C SER A 31 -18.42 4.15 10.07
N ALA A 32 -19.09 5.29 9.99
CA ALA A 32 -19.26 5.99 8.70
C ALA A 32 -17.91 6.46 8.16
N GLN A 33 -17.07 7.04 9.02
CA GLN A 33 -15.76 7.50 8.64
C GLN A 33 -14.84 6.33 8.28
N ALA A 34 -14.99 5.21 8.98
CA ALA A 34 -14.21 4.02 8.67
C ALA A 34 -14.55 3.46 7.29
N ARG A 35 -15.81 3.52 6.87
CA ARG A 35 -16.19 3.09 5.52
C ARG A 35 -15.57 3.98 4.46
N ILE A 36 -15.57 5.30 4.69
CA ILE A 36 -14.92 6.25 3.78
C ILE A 36 -13.43 5.92 3.67
N TYR A 37 -12.80 5.66 4.80
CA TYR A 37 -11.36 5.37 4.78
C TYR A 37 -11.05 4.00 4.15
N ALA A 38 -11.91 3.02 4.35
CA ALA A 38 -11.77 1.74 3.67
C ALA A 38 -11.78 1.93 2.15
N ASP A 39 -12.66 2.79 1.64
CA ASP A 39 -12.70 3.10 0.22
C ASP A 39 -11.42 3.81 -0.23
N THR A 40 -10.88 4.69 0.60
CA THR A 40 -9.63 5.38 0.29
C THR A 40 -8.47 4.38 0.17
N LEU A 41 -8.33 3.48 1.14
CA LEU A 41 -7.29 2.45 1.10
C LEU A 41 -7.47 1.53 -0.09
N THR A 42 -8.70 1.07 -0.32
CA THR A 42 -8.99 0.15 -1.43
C THR A 42 -8.74 0.81 -2.78
N SER A 43 -9.06 2.10 -2.92
CA SER A 43 -8.81 2.82 -4.17
C SER A 43 -7.32 2.89 -4.49
N ALA A 44 -6.48 3.12 -3.47
CA ALA A 44 -5.04 3.14 -3.67
C ALA A 44 -4.51 1.76 -4.08
N LEU A 45 -5.01 0.70 -3.43
CA LEU A 45 -4.62 -0.65 -3.77
C LEU A 45 -5.05 -1.02 -5.19
N LYS A 46 -6.27 -0.66 -5.58
CA LYS A 46 -6.75 -0.91 -6.94
C LYS A 46 -5.95 -0.15 -7.99
N ALA A 47 -5.50 1.06 -7.66
CA ALA A 47 -4.70 1.84 -8.59
C ALA A 47 -3.42 1.11 -8.98
N LEU A 48 -2.85 0.32 -8.08
CA LEU A 48 -1.64 -0.45 -8.37
C LEU A 48 -1.85 -1.52 -9.43
N SER A 49 -3.09 -1.88 -9.75
CA SER A 49 -3.35 -2.84 -10.82
C SER A 49 -2.91 -2.31 -12.19
N ALA A 50 -2.71 -1.00 -12.31
CA ALA A 50 -2.18 -0.39 -13.54
C ALA A 50 -0.66 -0.48 -13.62
N GLY A 51 0.01 -0.96 -12.57
CA GLY A 51 1.44 -1.19 -12.55
C GLY A 51 2.17 -0.37 -11.50
N PRO A 52 3.44 -0.71 -11.26
CA PRO A 52 4.21 -0.07 -10.18
C PRO A 52 4.68 1.34 -10.49
N ALA A 53 4.53 1.80 -11.72
CA ALA A 53 5.00 3.12 -12.13
C ALA A 53 3.88 4.15 -12.27
N ILE A 54 2.72 3.91 -11.67
CA ILE A 54 1.60 4.86 -11.74
C ILE A 54 1.96 6.20 -11.12
N ALA A 55 1.22 7.24 -11.48
CA ALA A 55 1.44 8.58 -10.94
C ALA A 55 1.35 8.55 -9.41
N GLY A 56 2.33 9.14 -8.75
CA GLY A 56 2.41 9.16 -7.29
C GLY A 56 3.23 8.04 -6.68
N ALA A 57 3.50 6.97 -7.40
CA ALA A 57 4.38 5.92 -6.92
C ALA A 57 5.82 6.43 -6.94
N LYS A 58 6.55 6.20 -5.86
CA LYS A 58 7.92 6.68 -5.71
C LYS A 58 8.83 5.54 -5.30
N GLU A 59 10.01 5.49 -5.90
CA GLU A 59 11.05 4.60 -5.45
C GLU A 59 11.62 5.11 -4.12
N ARG A 60 11.88 4.19 -3.22
CA ARG A 60 12.35 4.53 -1.88
C ARG A 60 13.61 3.72 -1.55
N PRO A 61 14.74 4.03 -2.21
CA PRO A 61 15.97 3.27 -1.97
C PRO A 61 16.48 3.38 -0.53
N GLU A 62 16.11 4.45 0.18
CA GLU A 62 16.47 4.60 1.58
C GLU A 62 15.74 3.59 2.48
N ILE A 63 14.59 3.05 2.05
CA ILE A 63 13.88 2.02 2.79
C ILE A 63 14.43 0.64 2.46
N GLY A 64 14.67 0.37 1.19
CA GLY A 64 15.20 -0.91 0.76
C GLY A 64 15.25 -1.02 -0.75
N ASN A 65 15.90 -2.09 -1.20
CA ASN A 65 16.06 -2.34 -2.62
C ASN A 65 14.70 -2.66 -3.25
N GLU A 66 14.38 -1.97 -4.34
CA GLU A 66 13.16 -2.14 -5.10
C GLU A 66 11.88 -1.82 -4.32
N ILE A 67 11.99 -1.15 -3.19
CA ILE A 67 10.82 -0.74 -2.41
C ILE A 67 10.25 0.55 -3.01
N ARG A 68 8.93 0.58 -3.12
CA ARG A 68 8.19 1.74 -3.61
C ARG A 68 7.07 2.07 -2.66
N THR A 69 6.60 3.32 -2.70
CA THR A 69 5.46 3.74 -1.89
C THR A 69 4.45 4.49 -2.74
N LEU A 70 3.18 4.37 -2.33
CA LEU A 70 2.10 5.17 -2.88
C LEU A 70 1.29 5.71 -1.71
N HIS A 71 1.18 7.04 -1.63
CA HIS A 71 0.36 7.64 -0.58
C HIS A 71 -1.12 7.51 -0.96
N VAL A 72 -1.96 7.19 0.04
CA VAL A 72 -3.38 6.96 -0.22
C VAL A 72 -4.16 8.25 -0.47
N ALA A 73 -3.61 9.41 -0.07
CA ALA A 73 -4.23 10.72 -0.32
C ALA A 73 -3.96 11.14 -1.76
N ARG A 74 -4.78 10.64 -2.66
CA ARG A 74 -4.65 10.91 -4.09
C ARG A 74 -6.06 11.04 -4.67
N ASN A 75 -6.16 11.70 -5.83
CA ASN A 75 -7.44 11.87 -6.53
C ASN A 75 -8.52 12.48 -5.63
N GLY A 76 -8.12 13.49 -4.83
CA GLY A 76 -9.06 14.20 -3.97
C GLY A 76 -9.41 13.50 -2.66
N ARG A 77 -8.85 12.32 -2.42
CA ARG A 77 -9.09 11.59 -1.18
C ARG A 77 -8.14 12.06 -0.09
N LYS A 78 -8.59 11.99 1.16
CA LYS A 78 -7.80 12.36 2.33
C LYS A 78 -7.33 11.12 3.06
N GLY A 79 -6.07 11.10 3.45
CA GLY A 79 -5.51 9.97 4.18
C GLY A 79 -4.13 10.26 4.69
N ARG A 80 -3.66 9.40 5.60
CA ARG A 80 -2.38 9.57 6.28
C ARG A 80 -1.53 8.31 6.24
N HIS A 81 -1.69 7.48 5.19
CA HIS A 81 -0.96 6.22 5.10
C HIS A 81 -0.26 6.08 3.76
N PHE A 82 0.86 5.37 3.79
CA PHE A 82 1.54 4.89 2.60
C PHE A 82 1.24 3.41 2.39
N VAL A 83 1.06 3.04 1.13
CA VAL A 83 1.13 1.65 0.68
C VAL A 83 2.60 1.39 0.35
N ILE A 84 3.23 0.46 1.07
CA ILE A 84 4.63 0.08 0.82
C ILE A 84 4.60 -1.22 0.02
N PHE A 85 5.21 -1.22 -1.16
CA PHE A 85 5.10 -2.36 -2.07
C PHE A 85 6.38 -2.59 -2.86
N ARG A 86 6.45 -3.73 -3.50
CA ARG A 86 7.50 -4.04 -4.46
C ARG A 86 6.94 -4.98 -5.51
N ILE A 87 7.67 -5.14 -6.62
CA ILE A 87 7.30 -6.09 -7.65
C ILE A 87 7.58 -7.49 -7.13
N GLY A 88 6.59 -8.36 -7.23
CA GLY A 88 6.73 -9.74 -6.77
C GLY A 88 7.48 -10.61 -7.76
N ASN A 89 7.89 -11.77 -7.28
CA ASN A 89 8.71 -12.71 -8.05
C ASN A 89 7.92 -13.84 -8.71
N ALA A 90 6.66 -13.64 -9.02
CA ALA A 90 5.88 -14.66 -9.67
C ALA A 90 6.29 -14.74 -11.15
N GLN A 91 6.93 -15.82 -11.51
CA GLN A 91 7.45 -15.99 -12.86
C GLN A 91 6.33 -15.92 -13.90
N GLY A 92 6.55 -15.11 -14.92
CA GLY A 92 5.58 -14.96 -16.01
C GLY A 92 4.34 -14.16 -15.67
N SER A 93 4.30 -13.53 -14.48
CA SER A 93 3.13 -12.78 -14.04
C SER A 93 3.53 -11.40 -13.57
N ASN A 94 2.62 -10.45 -13.77
CA ASN A 94 2.76 -9.10 -13.23
C ASN A 94 2.14 -9.08 -11.83
N VAL A 95 2.97 -9.07 -10.82
CA VAL A 95 2.51 -9.13 -9.42
C VAL A 95 3.14 -8.01 -8.62
N ILE A 96 2.32 -7.34 -7.82
CA ILE A 96 2.76 -6.36 -6.83
C ILE A 96 2.47 -6.94 -5.46
N ASP A 97 3.51 -7.03 -4.62
CA ASP A 97 3.37 -7.45 -3.24
C ASP A 97 3.31 -6.22 -2.35
N VAL A 98 2.17 -6.02 -1.70
CA VAL A 98 2.00 -4.96 -0.71
C VAL A 98 2.52 -5.49 0.61
N LEU A 99 3.58 -4.87 1.11
CA LEU A 99 4.30 -5.33 2.31
C LEU A 99 3.68 -4.79 3.58
N ARG A 100 3.33 -3.50 3.58
CA ARG A 100 2.76 -2.83 4.75
C ARG A 100 1.86 -1.68 4.33
N LEU A 101 0.96 -1.28 5.24
CA LEU A 101 0.25 -0.01 5.18
C LEU A 101 0.65 0.75 6.44
N LEU A 102 1.44 1.81 6.29
CA LEU A 102 2.02 2.49 7.44
C LEU A 102 1.65 3.97 7.45
N HIS A 103 1.43 4.49 8.66
CA HIS A 103 1.12 5.90 8.84
C HIS A 103 2.30 6.76 8.34
N ASP A 104 2.00 7.88 7.69
CA ASP A 104 3.03 8.70 7.05
C ASP A 104 3.95 9.44 8.04
N SER A 105 3.62 9.43 9.33
CA SER A 105 4.49 9.99 10.37
C SER A 105 5.54 9.00 10.87
N MET A 106 5.47 7.72 10.45
CA MET A 106 6.41 6.71 10.90
C MET A 106 7.71 6.75 10.10
N GLU A 107 8.79 6.29 10.74
CA GLU A 107 10.04 6.02 10.01
C GLU A 107 9.86 4.66 9.33
N LEU A 108 9.63 4.67 8.04
CA LEU A 108 9.17 3.49 7.31
C LEU A 108 10.14 2.33 7.37
N GLU A 109 11.45 2.61 7.30
CA GLU A 109 12.46 1.56 7.29
C GLU A 109 12.51 0.75 8.59
N ARG A 110 11.97 1.29 9.68
CA ARG A 110 11.96 0.59 10.97
C ARG A 110 10.81 -0.42 11.09
N HIS A 111 9.89 -0.43 10.12
CA HIS A 111 8.70 -1.26 10.20
C HIS A 111 8.71 -2.40 9.19
N LEU A 112 9.84 -2.61 8.50
CA LEU A 112 10.01 -3.71 7.56
C LEU A 112 11.07 -4.67 8.10
N PRO A 113 10.85 -6.00 7.98
CA PRO A 113 11.89 -6.96 8.37
C PRO A 113 13.13 -6.79 7.49
N PRO A 114 14.33 -7.07 8.03
CA PRO A 114 15.56 -6.90 7.26
C PRO A 114 15.60 -7.67 5.94
N ASN A 115 14.97 -8.84 5.89
CA ASN A 115 14.95 -9.65 4.67
C ASN A 115 14.05 -9.05 3.59
N GLU A 116 13.21 -8.08 3.92
CA GLU A 116 12.39 -7.39 2.93
C GLU A 116 13.03 -6.08 2.46
N LEU A 117 14.08 -5.65 3.14
CA LEU A 117 14.76 -4.40 2.81
C LEU A 117 15.80 -4.56 1.72
N GLY A 118 16.22 -5.73 1.49
CA GLY A 118 17.29 -5.90 0.58
C GLY A 118 17.36 -6.99 -0.23
#